data_0f54958e210dc59737f4d89dee863ce4
#
_entry.id   0f54958e210dc59737f4d89dee863ce4
#
_cell.length_a   1.000
_cell.length_b   1.000
_cell.length_c   1.000
_cell.angle_alpha   90.00
_cell.angle_beta   90.00
_cell.angle_gamma   90.00
#
_symmetry.space_group_name_H-M   'P 1'
#
loop_
_entity.id
_entity.type
_entity.pdbx_description
1 polymer ?
#
loop_
_entity_poly.entity_id
_entity_poly.type
_entity_poly.pdbx_seq_one_letter_code
_entity_poly.pdbx_strand_id
1 'polypeptide(L)'
;MITFARKGNKKNSLIDLNLLDQQEIKLDIPETSDLDLQLAKLLKPLVDRRAEQIATYFYDNLTQQPELKTIIEKNSSVERLKKTLQRHILELFSGCIAQNFLNIRYRIAHAHVRIGLPTKWYIAAFQLIYNSLSEMAVQEIEDPQVLAKVLNTVRKLLNLEQQIVLEAYEAEHERIRKEHETYKAELNAKINDTAQELAAIAQETSASVSQLTAQSQNIVALAQKGTEQAVKAELHSLNGKNQLAHQNKNLASIADHMVQISHISQE
;
A
#
# COMPACT_ATOMS: atom_id res chain seq x y z
N MET A 1 -11.41 20.26 -18.24
CA MET A 1 -10.91 19.98 -16.88
C MET A 1 -11.68 18.81 -16.32
N ILE A 2 -11.17 17.59 -16.47
CA ILE A 2 -11.83 16.39 -15.92
C ILE A 2 -11.42 16.33 -14.46
N THR A 3 -12.22 16.95 -13.59
CA THR A 3 -12.01 16.86 -12.14
C THR A 3 -12.80 15.67 -11.65
N PHE A 4 -12.14 14.53 -11.45
CA PHE A 4 -12.70 13.44 -10.69
C PHE A 4 -12.68 13.85 -9.22
N ALA A 5 -13.80 14.38 -8.72
CA ALA A 5 -13.94 14.71 -7.31
C ALA A 5 -14.06 13.42 -6.51
N ARG A 6 -13.00 13.08 -5.79
CA ARG A 6 -13.01 12.06 -4.74
C ARG A 6 -13.77 12.65 -3.53
N LYS A 7 -14.88 12.04 -3.12
CA LYS A 7 -15.40 12.20 -1.76
C LYS A 7 -14.42 11.49 -0.80
N GLY A 8 -13.71 12.28 0.00
CA GLY A 8 -12.98 11.80 1.17
C GLY A 8 -11.48 11.56 0.96
N ASN A 9 -10.74 12.45 1.48
CA ASN A 9 -9.35 12.56 1.93
C ASN A 9 -8.45 13.45 1.08
N LYS A 10 -8.33 14.69 1.56
CA LYS A 10 -7.24 15.60 1.21
C LYS A 10 -5.96 15.05 1.84
N LYS A 11 -5.03 14.53 1.03
CA LYS A 11 -3.59 14.70 1.21
C LYS A 11 -2.86 14.21 -0.05
N ASN A 12 -2.13 15.14 -0.65
CA ASN A 12 -0.99 14.98 -1.57
C ASN A 12 -1.18 14.11 -2.83
N SER A 13 -1.48 14.74 -3.95
CA SER A 13 -0.81 14.48 -5.23
C SER A 13 -0.82 15.76 -6.05
N LEU A 14 0.10 16.65 -5.74
CA LEU A 14 0.66 17.55 -6.75
C LEU A 14 1.45 16.62 -7.69
N ILE A 15 0.83 16.24 -8.80
CA ILE A 15 1.56 15.66 -9.92
C ILE A 15 2.47 16.79 -10.39
N ASP A 16 3.77 16.55 -10.27
CA ASP A 16 4.77 17.50 -10.76
C ASP A 16 4.66 17.53 -12.29
N LEU A 17 3.91 18.51 -12.80
CA LEU A 17 3.73 18.74 -14.23
C LEU A 17 5.06 19.08 -14.93
N ASN A 18 6.13 19.38 -14.16
CA ASN A 18 7.47 19.66 -14.69
C ASN A 18 8.19 18.38 -15.17
N LEU A 19 7.76 17.20 -14.76
CA LEU A 19 8.29 15.94 -15.30
C LEU A 19 7.81 15.64 -16.73
N LEU A 20 6.69 16.24 -17.14
CA LEU A 20 6.14 16.07 -18.50
C LEU A 20 6.83 16.97 -19.54
N ASP A 21 7.49 18.05 -19.13
CA ASP A 21 8.18 18.98 -20.04
C ASP A 21 9.55 18.47 -20.54
N GLN A 22 10.07 17.35 -20.02
CA GLN A 22 11.41 16.85 -20.38
C GLN A 22 11.41 15.60 -21.26
N GLN A 23 10.27 14.97 -21.53
CA GLN A 23 10.22 13.89 -22.51
C GLN A 23 9.90 14.48 -23.90
N GLU A 24 10.94 14.62 -24.75
CA GLU A 24 10.74 14.67 -26.19
C GLU A 24 10.09 13.39 -26.65
N ILE A 25 8.77 13.44 -26.82
CA ILE A 25 8.01 12.32 -27.36
C ILE A 25 8.37 12.21 -28.83
N LYS A 26 9.24 11.27 -29.16
CA LYS A 26 9.39 10.79 -30.53
C LYS A 26 8.17 9.94 -30.86
N LEU A 27 7.09 10.58 -31.24
CA LEU A 27 5.99 9.90 -31.88
C LEU A 27 6.49 9.47 -33.26
N ASP A 28 6.75 8.17 -33.44
CA ASP A 28 6.82 7.56 -34.75
C ASP A 28 5.40 7.56 -35.35
N ILE A 29 4.96 8.78 -35.72
CA ILE A 29 3.64 9.00 -36.28
C ILE A 29 3.65 8.44 -37.68
N PRO A 30 2.92 7.36 -37.99
CA PRO A 30 2.74 6.96 -39.37
C PRO A 30 1.98 8.08 -40.08
N GLU A 31 2.72 8.91 -40.80
CA GLU A 31 2.30 9.82 -41.85
C GLU A 31 0.90 10.46 -41.69
N THR A 32 0.60 11.10 -40.57
CA THR A 32 -0.52 12.04 -40.51
C THR A 32 -0.04 13.30 -41.25
N SER A 33 -0.41 13.40 -42.50
CA SER A 33 -0.02 14.53 -43.37
C SER A 33 -0.83 15.78 -43.03
N ASP A 34 -0.32 16.94 -43.45
CA ASP A 34 -1.08 18.20 -43.40
C ASP A 34 -2.44 18.06 -44.09
N LEU A 35 -2.51 17.22 -45.14
CA LEU A 35 -3.76 16.92 -45.83
C LEU A 35 -4.77 16.19 -44.93
N ASP A 36 -4.33 15.24 -44.12
CA ASP A 36 -5.19 14.55 -43.16
C ASP A 36 -5.73 15.52 -42.11
N LEU A 37 -4.92 16.43 -41.60
CA LEU A 37 -5.35 17.48 -40.66
C LEU A 37 -6.33 18.46 -41.26
N GLN A 38 -6.14 18.88 -42.53
CA GLN A 38 -7.09 19.72 -43.27
C GLN A 38 -8.41 18.97 -43.47
N LEU A 39 -8.37 17.69 -43.85
CA LEU A 39 -9.55 16.87 -44.04
C LEU A 39 -10.30 16.65 -42.72
N ALA A 40 -9.58 16.41 -41.61
CA ALA A 40 -10.16 16.36 -40.30
C ALA A 40 -10.94 17.65 -39.95
N LYS A 41 -10.30 18.80 -40.18
CA LYS A 41 -10.94 20.11 -39.96
C LYS A 41 -12.21 20.29 -40.79
N LEU A 42 -12.20 19.83 -42.05
CA LEU A 42 -13.38 19.88 -42.94
C LEU A 42 -14.51 18.96 -42.45
N LEU A 43 -14.18 17.82 -41.84
CA LEU A 43 -15.14 16.89 -41.28
C LEU A 43 -15.74 17.36 -39.95
N LYS A 44 -15.10 18.29 -39.26
CA LYS A 44 -15.51 18.72 -37.91
C LYS A 44 -16.98 19.11 -37.81
N PRO A 45 -17.59 19.91 -38.72
CA PRO A 45 -19.02 20.30 -38.68
C PRO A 45 -19.94 19.06 -38.79
N LEU A 46 -19.55 18.05 -39.57
CA LEU A 46 -20.29 16.79 -39.69
C LEU A 46 -20.22 15.98 -38.40
N VAL A 47 -19.02 15.85 -37.86
CA VAL A 47 -18.77 15.17 -36.58
C VAL A 47 -19.52 15.86 -35.45
N ASP A 48 -19.57 17.18 -35.41
CA ASP A 48 -20.27 17.98 -34.39
C ASP A 48 -21.78 17.64 -34.36
N ARG A 49 -22.42 17.58 -35.52
CA ARG A 49 -23.84 17.19 -35.64
C ARG A 49 -24.12 15.79 -35.12
N ARG A 50 -23.16 14.88 -35.15
CA ARG A 50 -23.30 13.47 -34.78
C ARG A 50 -22.65 13.12 -33.43
N ALA A 51 -21.92 14.05 -32.80
CA ALA A 51 -21.13 13.81 -31.60
C ALA A 51 -21.95 13.25 -30.43
N GLU A 52 -23.18 13.72 -30.24
CA GLU A 52 -24.09 13.21 -29.21
C GLU A 52 -24.51 11.76 -29.48
N GLN A 53 -24.85 11.43 -30.73
CA GLN A 53 -25.22 10.07 -31.12
C GLN A 53 -24.03 9.11 -30.94
N ILE A 54 -22.85 9.52 -31.35
CA ILE A 54 -21.59 8.75 -31.18
C ILE A 54 -21.33 8.48 -29.71
N ALA A 55 -21.41 9.51 -28.86
CA ALA A 55 -21.18 9.36 -27.42
C ALA A 55 -22.26 8.50 -26.75
N THR A 56 -23.51 8.58 -27.19
CA THR A 56 -24.61 7.75 -26.67
C THR A 56 -24.39 6.29 -27.04
N TYR A 57 -24.16 5.99 -28.31
CA TYR A 57 -23.86 4.63 -28.77
C TYR A 57 -22.66 4.03 -28.02
N PHE A 58 -21.61 4.81 -27.86
CA PHE A 58 -20.41 4.40 -27.15
C PHE A 58 -20.70 3.96 -25.70
N TYR A 59 -21.36 4.79 -24.90
CA TYR A 59 -21.62 4.48 -23.50
C TYR A 59 -22.71 3.43 -23.32
N ASP A 60 -23.69 3.36 -24.22
CA ASP A 60 -24.70 2.31 -24.20
C ASP A 60 -24.07 0.92 -24.41
N ASN A 61 -23.03 0.82 -25.26
CA ASN A 61 -22.29 -0.42 -25.44
C ASN A 61 -21.37 -0.72 -24.25
N LEU A 62 -20.64 0.28 -23.73
CA LEU A 62 -19.74 0.09 -22.60
C LEU A 62 -20.48 -0.37 -21.35
N THR A 63 -21.65 0.19 -21.06
CA THR A 63 -22.44 -0.15 -19.86
C THR A 63 -23.06 -1.52 -19.90
N GLN A 64 -23.09 -2.20 -21.05
CA GLN A 64 -23.46 -3.61 -21.15
C GLN A 64 -22.40 -4.54 -20.51
N GLN A 65 -21.16 -4.09 -20.36
CA GLN A 65 -20.09 -4.84 -19.71
C GLN A 65 -20.11 -4.56 -18.20
N PRO A 66 -20.39 -5.55 -17.33
CA PRO A 66 -20.53 -5.31 -15.88
C PRO A 66 -19.30 -4.69 -15.23
N GLU A 67 -18.10 -5.10 -15.68
CA GLU A 67 -16.83 -4.57 -15.21
C GLU A 67 -16.71 -3.04 -15.48
N LEU A 68 -17.00 -2.62 -16.72
CA LEU A 68 -16.94 -1.22 -17.13
C LEU A 68 -18.03 -0.38 -16.48
N LYS A 69 -19.24 -0.92 -16.37
CA LYS A 69 -20.34 -0.27 -15.65
C LYS A 69 -19.96 0.06 -14.22
N THR A 70 -19.39 -0.92 -13.51
CA THR A 70 -18.92 -0.73 -12.12
C THR A 70 -17.86 0.36 -12.03
N ILE A 71 -16.88 0.40 -12.93
CA ILE A 71 -15.84 1.43 -12.98
C ILE A 71 -16.46 2.82 -13.20
N ILE A 72 -17.41 2.92 -14.14
CA ILE A 72 -18.10 4.18 -14.47
C ILE A 72 -18.89 4.69 -13.25
N GLU A 73 -19.75 3.88 -12.67
CA GLU A 73 -20.62 4.26 -11.53
C GLU A 73 -19.82 4.66 -10.30
N LYS A 74 -18.68 3.99 -10.06
CA LYS A 74 -17.80 4.31 -8.94
C LYS A 74 -17.08 5.65 -9.09
N ASN A 75 -16.78 6.08 -10.32
CA ASN A 75 -15.89 7.21 -10.57
C ASN A 75 -16.57 8.43 -11.21
N SER A 76 -17.76 8.26 -11.86
CA SER A 76 -18.42 9.33 -12.61
C SER A 76 -19.91 9.02 -12.84
N SER A 77 -20.54 9.74 -13.78
CA SER A 77 -21.85 9.41 -14.34
C SER A 77 -21.77 9.33 -15.86
N VAL A 78 -22.66 8.54 -16.46
CA VAL A 78 -22.72 8.36 -17.92
C VAL A 78 -22.98 9.69 -18.63
N GLU A 79 -23.87 10.52 -18.10
CA GLU A 79 -24.22 11.83 -18.69
C GLU A 79 -23.02 12.78 -18.75
N ARG A 80 -22.23 12.81 -17.68
CA ARG A 80 -21.00 13.62 -17.62
C ARG A 80 -19.96 13.10 -18.60
N LEU A 81 -19.80 11.79 -18.67
CA LEU A 81 -18.84 11.15 -19.56
C LEU A 81 -19.22 11.31 -21.02
N LYS A 82 -20.53 11.22 -21.39
CA LYS A 82 -21.03 11.52 -22.74
C LYS A 82 -20.61 12.91 -23.19
N LYS A 83 -20.81 13.95 -22.38
CA LYS A 83 -20.38 15.32 -22.68
C LYS A 83 -18.86 15.47 -22.83
N THR A 84 -18.12 14.73 -22.03
CA THR A 84 -16.64 14.74 -22.11
C THR A 84 -16.16 14.09 -23.40
N LEU A 85 -16.74 12.95 -23.78
CA LEU A 85 -16.40 12.25 -25.01
C LEU A 85 -16.76 13.08 -26.26
N GLN A 86 -17.94 13.73 -26.28
CA GLN A 86 -18.31 14.66 -27.36
C GLN A 86 -17.22 15.71 -27.61
N ARG A 87 -16.80 16.40 -26.55
CA ARG A 87 -15.71 17.38 -26.65
C ARG A 87 -14.41 16.76 -27.12
N HIS A 88 -14.06 15.60 -26.61
CA HIS A 88 -12.84 14.87 -26.97
C HIS A 88 -12.81 14.49 -28.46
N ILE A 89 -13.93 14.00 -28.99
CA ILE A 89 -14.07 13.70 -30.42
C ILE A 89 -13.92 14.99 -31.24
N LEU A 90 -14.56 16.10 -30.86
CA LEU A 90 -14.45 17.37 -31.58
C LEU A 90 -13.03 17.95 -31.57
N GLU A 91 -12.29 17.73 -30.48
CA GLU A 91 -10.87 18.11 -30.39
C GLU A 91 -10.00 17.29 -31.36
N LEU A 92 -10.30 15.99 -31.55
CA LEU A 92 -9.62 15.13 -32.50
C LEU A 92 -9.73 15.66 -33.95
N PHE A 93 -10.89 16.24 -34.28
CA PHE A 93 -11.15 16.86 -35.58
C PHE A 93 -10.84 18.36 -35.64
N SER A 94 -10.01 18.88 -34.72
CA SER A 94 -9.59 20.31 -34.75
C SER A 94 -8.69 20.64 -35.91
N GLY A 95 -8.03 19.65 -36.52
CA GLY A 95 -7.03 19.82 -37.56
C GLY A 95 -5.73 20.43 -37.04
N CYS A 96 -5.48 20.33 -35.75
CA CYS A 96 -4.27 20.84 -35.11
C CYS A 96 -3.80 19.87 -34.02
N ILE A 97 -2.57 19.39 -34.15
CA ILE A 97 -1.89 18.55 -33.14
C ILE A 97 -0.78 19.40 -32.54
N ALA A 98 -1.10 20.12 -31.48
CA ALA A 98 -0.16 20.96 -30.74
C ALA A 98 0.14 20.37 -29.36
N GLN A 99 1.12 20.91 -28.65
CA GLN A 99 1.50 20.43 -27.31
C GLN A 99 0.30 20.34 -26.34
N ASN A 100 -0.62 21.29 -26.40
CA ASN A 100 -1.84 21.23 -25.57
C ASN A 100 -2.73 20.02 -25.90
N PHE A 101 -2.79 19.60 -27.17
CA PHE A 101 -3.50 18.39 -27.58
C PHE A 101 -2.89 17.15 -26.89
N LEU A 102 -1.56 17.02 -26.94
CA LEU A 102 -0.83 15.93 -26.31
C LEU A 102 -1.05 15.91 -24.77
N ASN A 103 -0.89 17.06 -24.13
CA ASN A 103 -1.06 17.22 -22.69
C ASN A 103 -2.47 16.82 -22.22
N ILE A 104 -3.50 17.08 -23.01
CA ILE A 104 -4.86 16.64 -22.71
C ILE A 104 -4.97 15.11 -22.76
N ARG A 105 -4.39 14.46 -23.77
CA ARG A 105 -4.41 13.00 -23.95
C ARG A 105 -3.67 12.28 -22.83
N TYR A 106 -2.49 12.77 -22.45
CA TYR A 106 -1.78 12.24 -21.27
C TYR A 106 -2.62 12.30 -20.00
N ARG A 107 -3.27 13.45 -19.74
CA ARG A 107 -4.15 13.57 -18.56
C ARG A 107 -5.33 12.59 -18.60
N ILE A 108 -5.88 12.35 -19.80
CA ILE A 108 -6.94 11.37 -19.99
C ILE A 108 -6.43 9.96 -19.69
N ALA A 109 -5.27 9.58 -20.23
CA ALA A 109 -4.66 8.27 -19.99
C ALA A 109 -4.36 8.04 -18.51
N HIS A 110 -3.71 8.99 -17.85
CA HIS A 110 -3.47 8.92 -16.39
C HIS A 110 -4.76 8.80 -15.57
N ALA A 111 -5.83 9.48 -16.00
CA ALA A 111 -7.13 9.34 -15.32
C ALA A 111 -7.68 7.91 -15.45
N HIS A 112 -7.56 7.28 -16.63
CA HIS A 112 -8.03 5.93 -16.87
C HIS A 112 -7.20 4.87 -16.12
N VAL A 113 -5.88 5.01 -16.08
CA VAL A 113 -5.03 4.12 -15.25
C VAL A 113 -5.40 4.24 -13.77
N ARG A 114 -5.60 5.46 -13.28
CA ARG A 114 -5.94 5.72 -11.86
C ARG A 114 -7.26 5.10 -11.43
N ILE A 115 -8.25 5.04 -12.31
CA ILE A 115 -9.52 4.39 -12.03
C ILE A 115 -9.48 2.86 -12.23
N GLY A 116 -8.32 2.33 -12.64
CA GLY A 116 -8.11 0.90 -12.85
C GLY A 116 -8.76 0.38 -14.14
N LEU A 117 -8.91 1.23 -15.18
CA LEU A 117 -9.39 0.77 -16.48
C LEU A 117 -8.31 -0.06 -17.17
N PRO A 118 -8.53 -1.37 -17.44
CA PRO A 118 -7.58 -2.18 -18.18
C PRO A 118 -7.36 -1.65 -19.60
N THR A 119 -6.10 -1.64 -20.06
CA THR A 119 -5.70 -1.15 -21.39
C THR A 119 -6.50 -1.81 -22.53
N LYS A 120 -6.82 -3.11 -22.41
CA LYS A 120 -7.64 -3.85 -23.40
C LYS A 120 -8.99 -3.17 -23.66
N TRP A 121 -9.65 -2.68 -22.59
CA TRP A 121 -10.94 -2.00 -22.72
C TRP A 121 -10.81 -0.60 -23.33
N TYR A 122 -9.71 0.08 -23.00
CA TYR A 122 -9.42 1.38 -23.62
C TYR A 122 -9.27 1.23 -25.14
N ILE A 123 -8.44 0.28 -25.59
CA ILE A 123 -8.22 0.01 -27.03
C ILE A 123 -9.50 -0.46 -27.71
N ALA A 124 -10.26 -1.37 -27.09
CA ALA A 124 -11.55 -1.85 -27.65
C ALA A 124 -12.55 -0.70 -27.85
N ALA A 125 -12.53 0.31 -26.97
CA ALA A 125 -13.40 1.48 -27.07
C ALA A 125 -13.15 2.32 -28.34
N PHE A 126 -11.92 2.37 -28.84
CA PHE A 126 -11.62 3.05 -30.12
C PHE A 126 -12.30 2.42 -31.32
N GLN A 127 -12.53 1.10 -31.30
CA GLN A 127 -13.26 0.42 -32.35
C GLN A 127 -14.72 0.89 -32.41
N LEU A 128 -15.37 1.16 -31.26
CA LEU A 128 -16.72 1.70 -31.22
C LEU A 128 -16.78 3.11 -31.82
N ILE A 129 -15.79 3.94 -31.50
CA ILE A 129 -15.70 5.29 -32.08
C ILE A 129 -15.46 5.20 -33.59
N TYR A 130 -14.54 4.33 -34.03
CA TYR A 130 -14.27 4.12 -35.46
C TYR A 130 -15.50 3.66 -36.22
N ASN A 131 -16.23 2.69 -35.69
CA ASN A 131 -17.45 2.18 -36.31
C ASN A 131 -18.49 3.31 -36.49
N SER A 132 -18.73 4.09 -35.43
CA SER A 132 -19.69 5.20 -35.50
C SER A 132 -19.29 6.30 -36.50
N LEU A 133 -18.00 6.66 -36.53
CA LEU A 133 -17.48 7.66 -37.49
C LEU A 133 -17.49 7.12 -38.91
N SER A 134 -17.21 5.83 -39.11
CA SER A 134 -17.25 5.19 -40.44
C SER A 134 -18.67 5.11 -40.96
N GLU A 135 -19.63 4.70 -40.14
CA GLU A 135 -21.04 4.67 -40.49
C GLU A 135 -21.57 6.06 -40.88
N MET A 136 -21.22 7.09 -40.09
CA MET A 136 -21.52 8.49 -40.42
C MET A 136 -20.94 8.88 -41.79
N ALA A 137 -19.65 8.55 -42.04
CA ALA A 137 -19.01 8.87 -43.29
C ALA A 137 -19.69 8.22 -44.52
N VAL A 138 -20.06 6.93 -44.37
CA VAL A 138 -20.78 6.17 -45.42
C VAL A 138 -22.15 6.78 -45.72
N GLN A 139 -22.86 7.30 -44.72
CA GLN A 139 -24.20 7.92 -44.90
C GLN A 139 -24.13 9.31 -45.56
N GLU A 140 -23.04 10.05 -45.39
CA GLU A 140 -22.95 11.46 -45.78
C GLU A 140 -22.08 11.70 -47.04
N ILE A 141 -21.27 10.70 -47.45
CA ILE A 141 -20.30 10.84 -48.55
C ILE A 141 -20.63 9.84 -49.65
N GLU A 142 -21.09 10.37 -50.79
CA GLU A 142 -21.48 9.55 -51.93
C GLU A 142 -20.30 9.12 -52.81
N ASP A 143 -19.24 9.98 -52.94
CA ASP A 143 -18.06 9.68 -53.75
C ASP A 143 -17.18 8.61 -53.05
N PRO A 144 -16.99 7.42 -53.66
CA PRO A 144 -16.19 6.35 -53.06
C PRO A 144 -14.70 6.73 -52.86
N GLN A 145 -14.13 7.59 -53.68
CA GLN A 145 -12.74 8.01 -53.53
C GLN A 145 -12.58 9.00 -52.39
N VAL A 146 -13.52 9.90 -52.21
CA VAL A 146 -13.58 10.80 -51.05
C VAL A 146 -13.82 10.03 -49.79
N LEU A 147 -14.76 9.09 -49.79
CA LEU A 147 -15.07 8.22 -48.66
C LEU A 147 -13.84 7.44 -48.22
N ALA A 148 -13.11 6.83 -49.16
CA ALA A 148 -11.88 6.07 -48.84
C ALA A 148 -10.81 6.96 -48.18
N LYS A 149 -10.63 8.20 -48.63
CA LYS A 149 -9.71 9.16 -48.01
C LYS A 149 -10.16 9.53 -46.59
N VAL A 150 -11.44 9.78 -46.39
CA VAL A 150 -12.02 10.12 -45.09
C VAL A 150 -11.84 8.98 -44.10
N LEU A 151 -12.19 7.76 -44.48
CA LEU A 151 -12.01 6.58 -43.61
C LEU A 151 -10.54 6.35 -43.24
N ASN A 152 -9.64 6.55 -44.20
CA ASN A 152 -8.20 6.45 -43.93
C ASN A 152 -7.72 7.53 -42.95
N THR A 153 -8.16 8.80 -43.13
CA THR A 153 -7.84 9.91 -42.23
C THR A 153 -8.39 9.64 -40.81
N VAL A 154 -9.65 9.20 -40.67
CA VAL A 154 -10.25 8.84 -39.39
C VAL A 154 -9.42 7.75 -38.68
N ARG A 155 -9.02 6.71 -39.43
CA ARG A 155 -8.21 5.63 -38.89
C ARG A 155 -6.83 6.12 -38.41
N LYS A 156 -6.16 6.98 -39.19
CA LYS A 156 -4.86 7.56 -38.80
C LYS A 156 -4.98 8.41 -37.53
N LEU A 157 -5.99 9.25 -37.42
CA LEU A 157 -6.21 10.08 -36.24
C LEU A 157 -6.49 9.25 -34.97
N LEU A 158 -7.33 8.21 -35.07
CA LEU A 158 -7.60 7.32 -33.95
C LEU A 158 -6.38 6.49 -33.58
N ASN A 159 -5.59 6.04 -34.56
CA ASN A 159 -4.33 5.32 -34.31
C ASN A 159 -3.32 6.21 -33.59
N LEU A 160 -3.14 7.46 -34.03
CA LEU A 160 -2.29 8.42 -33.33
C LEU A 160 -2.71 8.59 -31.88
N GLU A 161 -4.01 8.73 -31.64
CA GLU A 161 -4.52 8.88 -30.28
C GLU A 161 -4.29 7.62 -29.42
N GLN A 162 -4.45 6.43 -30.02
CA GLN A 162 -4.11 5.16 -29.36
C GLN A 162 -2.64 5.09 -28.96
N GLN A 163 -1.72 5.51 -29.85
CA GLN A 163 -0.28 5.54 -29.55
C GLN A 163 0.05 6.44 -28.35
N ILE A 164 -0.45 7.68 -28.37
CA ILE A 164 -0.23 8.66 -27.29
C ILE A 164 -0.74 8.10 -25.95
N VAL A 165 -1.91 7.48 -25.97
CA VAL A 165 -2.52 6.96 -24.76
C VAL A 165 -1.79 5.71 -24.26
N LEU A 166 -1.38 4.80 -25.16
CA LEU A 166 -0.59 3.61 -24.76
C LEU A 166 0.72 4.03 -24.11
N GLU A 167 1.44 4.96 -24.70
CA GLU A 167 2.68 5.49 -24.11
C GLU A 167 2.45 6.07 -22.71
N ALA A 168 1.37 6.81 -22.53
CA ALA A 168 1.02 7.38 -21.23
C ALA A 168 0.61 6.29 -20.22
N TYR A 169 -0.05 5.20 -20.66
CA TYR A 169 -0.32 4.04 -19.81
C TYR A 169 0.98 3.35 -19.37
N GLU A 170 1.92 3.15 -20.28
CA GLU A 170 3.22 2.54 -19.99
C GLU A 170 4.02 3.39 -19.00
N ALA A 171 4.08 4.70 -19.21
CA ALA A 171 4.75 5.63 -18.31
C ALA A 171 4.14 5.61 -16.89
N GLU A 172 2.81 5.57 -16.77
CA GLU A 172 2.14 5.52 -15.47
C GLU A 172 2.33 4.16 -14.77
N HIS A 173 2.30 3.07 -15.51
CA HIS A 173 2.61 1.75 -14.96
C HIS A 173 4.04 1.66 -14.46
N GLU A 174 5.00 2.22 -15.21
CA GLU A 174 6.40 2.29 -14.79
C GLU A 174 6.59 3.14 -13.53
N ARG A 175 5.91 4.28 -13.44
CA ARG A 175 5.90 5.13 -12.24
C ARG A 175 5.39 4.36 -11.01
N ILE A 176 4.25 3.68 -11.15
CA ILE A 176 3.66 2.86 -10.09
C ILE A 176 4.63 1.73 -9.69
N ARG A 177 5.27 1.08 -10.66
CA ARG A 177 6.24 0.01 -10.39
C ARG A 177 7.42 0.53 -9.55
N LYS A 178 8.00 1.67 -9.93
CA LYS A 178 9.10 2.29 -9.19
C LYS A 178 8.72 2.67 -7.75
N GLU A 179 7.51 3.21 -7.55
CA GLU A 179 7.00 3.49 -6.21
C GLU A 179 6.88 2.22 -5.35
N HIS A 180 6.39 1.14 -5.95
CA HIS A 180 6.31 -0.16 -5.26
C HIS A 180 7.70 -0.73 -4.91
N GLU A 181 8.68 -0.61 -5.79
CA GLU A 181 10.06 -1.05 -5.55
C GLU A 181 10.70 -0.25 -4.40
N THR A 182 10.52 1.06 -4.38
CA THR A 182 11.01 1.92 -3.29
C THR A 182 10.36 1.54 -1.96
N TYR A 183 9.04 1.40 -1.93
CA TYR A 183 8.33 0.98 -0.72
C TYR A 183 8.79 -0.39 -0.21
N LYS A 184 9.01 -1.34 -1.12
CA LYS A 184 9.52 -2.67 -0.78
C LYS A 184 10.93 -2.61 -0.18
N ALA A 185 11.80 -1.75 -0.71
CA ALA A 185 13.14 -1.55 -0.19
C ALA A 185 13.11 -0.95 1.25
N GLU A 186 12.27 0.05 1.49
CA GLU A 186 12.07 0.64 2.82
C GLU A 186 11.50 -0.37 3.82
N LEU A 187 10.54 -1.19 3.39
CA LEU A 187 9.97 -2.23 4.25
C LEU A 187 11.01 -3.28 4.62
N ASN A 188 11.83 -3.72 3.66
CA ASN A 188 12.91 -4.68 3.93
C ASN A 188 13.96 -4.12 4.90
N ALA A 189 14.32 -2.83 4.78
CA ALA A 189 15.21 -2.18 5.72
C ALA A 189 14.63 -2.20 7.15
N LYS A 190 13.36 -1.84 7.33
CA LYS A 190 12.69 -1.90 8.63
C LYS A 190 12.62 -3.31 9.21
N ILE A 191 12.36 -4.32 8.37
CA ILE A 191 12.34 -5.72 8.81
C ILE A 191 13.74 -6.12 9.34
N ASN A 192 14.80 -5.75 8.62
CA ASN A 192 16.16 -6.06 9.05
C ASN A 192 16.54 -5.38 10.38
N ASP A 193 16.19 -4.09 10.53
CA ASP A 193 16.41 -3.34 11.78
C ASP A 193 15.67 -4.00 12.95
N THR A 194 14.40 -4.33 12.77
CA THR A 194 13.59 -5.01 13.80
C THR A 194 14.17 -6.39 14.14
N ALA A 195 14.67 -7.14 13.16
CA ALA A 195 15.30 -8.44 13.38
C ALA A 195 16.59 -8.32 14.20
N GLN A 196 17.40 -7.28 13.95
CA GLN A 196 18.60 -7.00 14.73
C GLN A 196 18.26 -6.61 16.18
N GLU A 197 17.28 -5.75 16.39
CA GLU A 197 16.79 -5.39 17.73
C GLU A 197 16.28 -6.62 18.49
N LEU A 198 15.51 -7.46 17.82
CA LEU A 198 15.01 -8.70 18.43
C LEU A 198 16.13 -9.66 18.82
N ALA A 199 17.17 -9.78 17.98
CA ALA A 199 18.34 -10.60 18.29
C ALA A 199 19.10 -10.05 19.51
N ALA A 200 19.27 -8.74 19.63
CA ALA A 200 19.88 -8.10 20.79
C ALA A 200 19.08 -8.35 22.08
N ILE A 201 17.76 -8.18 22.03
CA ILE A 201 16.86 -8.46 23.16
C ILE A 201 16.93 -9.94 23.58
N ALA A 202 16.98 -10.86 22.62
CA ALA A 202 17.12 -12.28 22.89
C ALA A 202 18.43 -12.61 23.60
N GLN A 203 19.55 -12.00 23.22
CA GLN A 203 20.85 -12.15 23.87
C GLN A 203 20.83 -11.60 25.30
N GLU A 204 20.27 -10.41 25.53
CA GLU A 204 20.13 -9.80 26.85
C GLU A 204 19.23 -10.65 27.76
N THR A 205 18.12 -11.15 27.24
CA THR A 205 17.23 -12.05 27.96
C THR A 205 17.94 -13.35 28.36
N SER A 206 18.73 -13.95 27.46
CA SER A 206 19.52 -15.15 27.74
C SER A 206 20.57 -14.91 28.84
N ALA A 207 21.26 -13.78 28.81
CA ALA A 207 22.20 -13.40 29.84
C ALA A 207 21.52 -13.21 31.21
N SER A 208 20.36 -12.54 31.23
CA SER A 208 19.54 -12.35 32.44
C SER A 208 19.07 -13.65 33.04
N VAL A 209 18.60 -14.60 32.21
CA VAL A 209 18.19 -15.95 32.67
C VAL A 209 19.38 -16.69 33.25
N SER A 210 20.56 -16.62 32.65
CA SER A 210 21.79 -17.23 33.16
C SER A 210 22.17 -16.67 34.54
N GLN A 211 22.08 -15.35 34.71
CA GLN A 211 22.36 -14.67 35.98
C GLN A 211 21.34 -15.07 37.07
N LEU A 212 20.04 -15.13 36.74
CA LEU A 212 18.98 -15.60 37.65
C LEU A 212 19.19 -17.04 38.07
N THR A 213 19.65 -17.88 37.17
CA THR A 213 19.97 -19.29 37.47
C THR A 213 21.12 -19.38 38.50
N ALA A 214 22.19 -18.62 38.29
CA ALA A 214 23.30 -18.58 39.24
C ALA A 214 22.90 -18.01 40.61
N GLN A 215 22.08 -16.98 40.66
CA GLN A 215 21.53 -16.41 41.90
C GLN A 215 20.64 -17.46 42.63
N SER A 216 19.79 -18.20 41.91
CA SER A 216 18.96 -19.26 42.48
C SER A 216 19.81 -20.37 43.13
N GLN A 217 20.90 -20.78 42.46
CA GLN A 217 21.83 -21.76 43.04
C GLN A 217 22.47 -21.25 44.32
N ASN A 218 22.87 -19.96 44.36
CA ASN A 218 23.41 -19.34 45.57
C ASN A 218 22.37 -19.30 46.71
N ILE A 219 21.11 -19.01 46.43
CA ILE A 219 20.04 -19.01 47.41
C ILE A 219 19.83 -20.45 48.01
N VAL A 220 19.86 -21.46 47.16
CA VAL A 220 19.78 -22.86 47.60
C VAL A 220 20.94 -23.21 48.52
N ALA A 221 22.15 -22.86 48.17
CA ALA A 221 23.36 -23.08 49.01
C ALA A 221 23.27 -22.37 50.38
N LEU A 222 22.78 -21.12 50.39
CA LEU A 222 22.55 -20.35 51.61
C LEU A 222 21.48 -20.96 52.50
N ALA A 223 20.38 -21.43 51.91
CA ALA A 223 19.31 -22.11 52.61
C ALA A 223 19.81 -23.42 53.28
N GLN A 224 20.59 -24.23 52.56
CA GLN A 224 21.24 -25.43 53.13
C GLN A 224 22.15 -25.09 54.32
N LYS A 225 22.98 -24.09 54.20
CA LYS A 225 23.85 -23.61 55.28
C LYS A 225 23.08 -23.09 56.49
N GLY A 226 21.96 -22.41 56.24
CA GLY A 226 21.00 -21.97 57.27
C GLY A 226 20.41 -23.14 58.02
N THR A 227 19.99 -24.20 57.32
CA THR A 227 19.47 -25.42 57.90
C THR A 227 20.50 -26.14 58.75
N GLU A 228 21.76 -26.27 58.30
CA GLU A 228 22.85 -26.84 59.10
C GLU A 228 23.12 -26.05 60.39
N GLN A 229 23.09 -24.71 60.30
CA GLN A 229 23.27 -23.85 61.49
C GLN A 229 22.08 -24.01 62.47
N ALA A 230 20.85 -24.10 62.00
CA ALA A 230 19.71 -24.32 62.83
C ALA A 230 19.77 -25.65 63.57
N VAL A 231 20.19 -26.74 62.90
CA VAL A 231 20.39 -28.06 63.53
C VAL A 231 21.51 -27.99 64.62
N LYS A 232 22.61 -27.29 64.33
CA LYS A 232 23.69 -27.08 65.35
C LYS A 232 23.16 -26.30 66.57
N ALA A 233 22.39 -25.24 66.35
CA ALA A 233 21.81 -24.41 67.42
C ALA A 233 20.83 -25.25 68.29
N GLU A 234 20.02 -26.13 67.68
CA GLU A 234 19.12 -27.06 68.39
C GLU A 234 19.90 -28.03 69.24
N LEU A 235 21.01 -28.62 68.73
CA LEU A 235 21.90 -29.47 69.44
C LEU A 235 22.52 -28.84 70.68
N HIS A 236 23.03 -27.59 70.49
CA HIS A 236 23.57 -26.76 71.56
C HIS A 236 22.54 -26.43 72.67
N SER A 237 21.30 -26.12 72.24
CA SER A 237 20.18 -25.86 73.16
C SER A 237 19.82 -27.11 73.97
N LEU A 238 19.78 -28.28 73.32
CA LEU A 238 19.51 -29.55 74.00
C LEU A 238 20.63 -29.86 75.01
N ASN A 239 21.90 -29.71 74.63
CA ASN A 239 23.03 -29.92 75.57
C ASN A 239 22.99 -28.90 76.71
N GLY A 240 22.65 -27.66 76.52
CA GLY A 240 22.44 -26.64 77.55
C GLY A 240 21.33 -27.06 78.53
N LYS A 241 20.20 -27.50 77.99
CA LYS A 241 19.06 -28.05 78.80
C LYS A 241 19.48 -29.22 79.68
N ASN A 242 20.27 -30.20 79.14
CA ASN A 242 20.76 -31.33 79.88
C ASN A 242 21.76 -30.90 80.99
N GLN A 243 22.65 -29.97 80.74
CA GLN A 243 23.57 -29.40 81.73
C GLN A 243 22.82 -28.68 82.85
N LEU A 244 21.80 -27.88 82.54
CA LEU A 244 20.90 -27.24 83.55
C LEU A 244 20.18 -28.28 84.39
N ALA A 245 19.65 -29.36 83.80
CA ALA A 245 19.04 -30.41 84.53
C ALA A 245 20.00 -31.15 85.51
N HIS A 246 21.24 -31.36 85.06
CA HIS A 246 22.31 -31.88 85.91
C HIS A 246 22.69 -30.98 87.06
N GLN A 247 22.83 -29.65 86.82
CA GLN A 247 23.08 -28.62 87.82
C GLN A 247 21.97 -28.53 88.82
N ASN A 248 20.70 -28.59 88.43
CA ASN A 248 19.56 -28.60 89.31
C ASN A 248 19.55 -29.79 90.23
N LYS A 249 19.95 -31.03 89.73
CA LYS A 249 20.08 -32.18 90.51
C LYS A 249 21.20 -32.06 91.56
N ASN A 250 22.34 -31.48 91.18
CA ASN A 250 23.45 -31.19 92.14
C ASN A 250 23.04 -30.16 93.18
N LEU A 251 22.28 -29.10 92.82
CA LEU A 251 21.75 -28.14 93.76
C LEU A 251 20.77 -28.78 94.78
N ALA A 252 19.89 -29.67 94.29
CA ALA A 252 19.01 -30.46 95.23
C ALA A 252 19.80 -31.28 96.18
N SER A 253 20.88 -31.98 95.70
CA SER A 253 21.75 -32.78 96.60
C SER A 253 22.49 -31.90 97.64
N ILE A 254 22.93 -30.69 97.18
CA ILE A 254 23.58 -29.77 98.19
C ILE A 254 22.56 -29.28 99.20
N ALA A 255 21.31 -28.96 98.77
CA ALA A 255 20.26 -28.59 99.74
C ALA A 255 19.98 -29.67 100.77
N ASP A 256 19.87 -30.95 100.27
CA ASP A 256 19.73 -32.13 101.20
C ASP A 256 20.86 -32.24 102.15
N HIS A 257 22.12 -32.11 101.72
CA HIS A 257 23.29 -32.12 102.62
C HIS A 257 23.29 -30.95 103.57
N MET A 258 22.86 -29.73 103.15
CA MET A 258 22.74 -28.63 104.10
C MET A 258 21.65 -28.84 105.14
N VAL A 259 20.54 -29.47 104.84
CA VAL A 259 19.52 -29.84 105.79
C VAL A 259 20.11 -30.92 106.80
N GLN A 260 20.86 -31.84 106.32
CA GLN A 260 21.54 -32.84 107.24
C GLN A 260 22.56 -32.18 108.14
N ILE A 261 23.37 -31.25 107.68
CA ILE A 261 24.33 -30.52 108.49
C ILE A 261 23.60 -29.61 109.54
N SER A 262 22.48 -29.02 109.16
CA SER A 262 21.66 -28.22 110.07
C SER A 262 21.09 -29.10 111.22
N HIS A 263 20.71 -30.37 110.91
CA HIS A 263 20.26 -31.28 111.94
C HIS A 263 21.40 -31.71 112.90
N ILE A 264 22.60 -31.96 112.40
CA ILE A 264 23.79 -32.38 113.20
C ILE A 264 24.29 -31.21 114.09
N SER A 265 24.04 -29.97 113.70
CA SER A 265 24.45 -28.75 114.45
C SER A 265 23.47 -28.34 115.57
N GLN A 266 22.33 -29.05 115.69
CA GLN A 266 21.31 -28.85 116.74
C GLN A 266 21.31 -29.95 117.86
N GLU A 267 22.15 -30.96 117.68
CA GLU A 267 22.53 -31.88 118.77
C GLU A 267 23.83 -31.40 119.48
#